data_7074cc055fac35d48cf60212c121a2d3
#
_entry.id   7074cc055fac35d48cf60212c121a2d3
#
_cell.length_a   1.000
_cell.length_b   1.000
_cell.length_c   1.000
_cell.angle_alpha   90.00
_cell.angle_beta   90.00
_cell.angle_gamma   90.00
#
_symmetry.space_group_name_H-M   'P 1'
#
loop_
_entity.id
_entity.type
_entity.pdbx_description
1 polymer ?
#
loop_
_entity_poly.entity_id
_entity_poly.type
_entity_poly.pdbx_seq_one_letter_code
_entity_poly.pdbx_strand_id
1 'polypeptide(L)'
;MRKILLDNALESWSITVKYCNNIKNGLCTLHYQKTFVSSLHNAIELLLKQIMLDNNDHSIIDKMKVKSEDDALLQLNYYKSTSLNEFFKSLSDDDRNKLRSIEFKGLIEKSTQLIKSALTKLNVVSIKEELKKLQKLRNNETHFYISKADYLSEDDFVVLHNLMIIIFEVMQEYHLLPYLGKAWDEYKHLEFITTPINSFSYCSAVRSSLIAKSVSNTLSGKQLFCYSDEPFDLAEQYFDELNEANEQSNYTFNEILSIITMMKHYGTISFISEQVSDEIELDTGETIPPQYEHIIDITL
;
A
#
# COMPACT_ATOMS: atom_id res chain seq x y z
N MET A 1 -9.84 9.28 -24.75
CA MET A 1 -10.51 10.23 -23.84
C MET A 1 -10.05 9.96 -22.41
N ARG A 2 -9.57 10.98 -21.68
CA ARG A 2 -9.10 10.77 -20.29
C ARG A 2 -10.29 10.46 -19.39
N LYS A 3 -10.25 9.36 -18.64
CA LYS A 3 -11.30 8.95 -17.69
C LYS A 3 -11.09 9.71 -16.38
N ILE A 4 -12.15 10.28 -15.82
CA ILE A 4 -12.08 11.27 -14.72
C ILE A 4 -11.43 10.72 -13.47
N LEU A 5 -11.79 9.49 -13.08
CA LEU A 5 -11.34 8.87 -11.83
C LEU A 5 -10.18 7.90 -12.01
N LEU A 6 -9.84 7.56 -13.28
CA LEU A 6 -8.95 6.45 -13.56
C LEU A 6 -7.51 6.69 -13.09
N ASP A 7 -6.96 7.89 -13.30
CA ASP A 7 -5.58 8.19 -12.92
C ASP A 7 -5.39 8.00 -11.39
N ASN A 8 -6.31 8.55 -10.59
CA ASN A 8 -6.26 8.42 -9.12
C ASN A 8 -6.49 6.96 -8.67
N ALA A 9 -7.36 6.23 -9.40
CA ALA A 9 -7.57 4.81 -9.14
C ALA A 9 -6.32 3.99 -9.39
N LEU A 10 -5.61 4.23 -10.50
CA LEU A 10 -4.38 3.53 -10.87
C LEU A 10 -3.22 3.88 -9.94
N GLU A 11 -3.11 5.14 -9.50
CA GLU A 11 -2.13 5.52 -8.49
C GLU A 11 -2.37 4.76 -7.19
N SER A 12 -3.61 4.75 -6.68
CA SER A 12 -3.97 3.98 -5.48
C SER A 12 -3.73 2.48 -5.67
N TRP A 13 -3.98 1.96 -6.86
CA TRP A 13 -3.70 0.57 -7.21
C TRP A 13 -2.19 0.26 -7.19
N SER A 14 -1.37 1.15 -7.75
CA SER A 14 0.08 1.04 -7.73
C SER A 14 0.63 0.95 -6.30
N ILE A 15 0.13 1.82 -5.42
CA ILE A 15 0.45 1.79 -3.98
C ILE A 15 0.02 0.45 -3.37
N THR A 16 -1.19 -0.01 -3.68
CA THR A 16 -1.71 -1.30 -3.20
C THR A 16 -0.79 -2.46 -3.57
N VAL A 17 -0.37 -2.53 -4.84
CA VAL A 17 0.54 -3.58 -5.34
C VAL A 17 1.88 -3.54 -4.64
N LYS A 18 2.46 -2.34 -4.48
CA LYS A 18 3.73 -2.16 -3.76
C LYS A 18 3.65 -2.74 -2.34
N TYR A 19 2.64 -2.34 -1.58
CA TYR A 19 2.50 -2.78 -0.20
C TYR A 19 2.07 -4.24 -0.06
N CYS A 20 1.26 -4.75 -0.99
CA CYS A 20 0.97 -6.19 -1.08
C CYS A 20 2.25 -7.00 -1.27
N ASN A 21 3.13 -6.59 -2.19
CA ASN A 21 4.40 -7.26 -2.44
C ASN A 21 5.34 -7.16 -1.23
N ASN A 22 5.40 -6.03 -0.55
CA ASN A 22 6.19 -5.88 0.68
C ASN A 22 5.73 -6.88 1.75
N ILE A 23 4.41 -6.99 1.97
CA ILE A 23 3.83 -7.98 2.90
C ILE A 23 4.19 -9.41 2.47
N LYS A 24 4.07 -9.73 1.18
CA LYS A 24 4.45 -11.06 0.63
C LYS A 24 5.92 -11.39 0.87
N ASN A 25 6.77 -10.37 0.83
CA ASN A 25 8.22 -10.51 1.00
C ASN A 25 8.68 -10.42 2.46
N GLY A 26 7.76 -10.40 3.42
CA GLY A 26 8.07 -10.44 4.84
C GLY A 26 8.11 -9.08 5.53
N LEU A 27 7.84 -7.98 4.84
CA LEU A 27 7.74 -6.65 5.43
C LEU A 27 6.28 -6.35 5.78
N CYS A 28 5.80 -6.88 6.90
CA CYS A 28 4.39 -6.81 7.32
C CYS A 28 4.20 -5.93 8.57
N THR A 29 4.73 -4.68 8.54
CA THR A 29 4.49 -3.73 9.62
C THR A 29 3.04 -3.27 9.65
N LEU A 30 2.59 -2.72 10.78
CA LEU A 30 1.24 -2.14 10.89
C LEU A 30 1.00 -1.03 9.84
N HIS A 31 2.03 -0.24 9.54
CA HIS A 31 1.98 0.78 8.49
C HIS A 31 1.70 0.15 7.12
N TYR A 32 2.40 -0.93 6.75
CA TYR A 32 2.22 -1.60 5.48
C TYR A 32 0.83 -2.22 5.34
N GLN A 33 0.35 -2.87 6.41
CA GLN A 33 -1.00 -3.44 6.44
C GLN A 33 -2.07 -2.37 6.24
N LYS A 34 -1.98 -1.25 6.96
CA LYS A 34 -2.92 -0.13 6.86
C LYS A 34 -2.88 0.53 5.48
N THR A 35 -1.69 0.81 4.96
CA THR A 35 -1.54 1.43 3.64
C THR A 35 -2.07 0.51 2.54
N PHE A 36 -1.83 -0.79 2.64
CA PHE A 36 -2.39 -1.79 1.74
C PHE A 36 -3.93 -1.75 1.74
N VAL A 37 -4.56 -1.82 2.89
CA VAL A 37 -6.03 -1.83 3.01
C VAL A 37 -6.65 -0.53 2.52
N SER A 38 -6.11 0.62 2.92
CA SER A 38 -6.68 1.92 2.56
C SER A 38 -6.48 2.24 1.08
N SER A 39 -5.33 1.92 0.50
CA SER A 39 -5.10 2.12 -0.93
C SER A 39 -5.93 1.15 -1.78
N LEU A 40 -6.10 -0.12 -1.37
CA LEU A 40 -6.97 -1.07 -2.06
C LEU A 40 -8.43 -0.61 -2.05
N HIS A 41 -8.93 -0.16 -0.90
CA HIS A 41 -10.27 0.38 -0.78
C HIS A 41 -10.48 1.57 -1.72
N ASN A 42 -9.58 2.53 -1.72
CA ASN A 42 -9.66 3.71 -2.58
C ASN A 42 -9.59 3.35 -4.08
N ALA A 43 -8.68 2.46 -4.46
CA ALA A 43 -8.56 1.99 -5.84
C ALA A 43 -9.87 1.36 -6.33
N ILE A 44 -10.45 0.42 -5.58
CA ILE A 44 -11.68 -0.27 -5.95
C ILE A 44 -12.86 0.71 -6.00
N GLU A 45 -12.97 1.61 -5.03
CA GLU A 45 -14.03 2.62 -5.02
C GLU A 45 -14.02 3.47 -6.30
N LEU A 46 -12.86 3.99 -6.66
CA LEU A 46 -12.70 4.83 -7.85
C LEU A 46 -12.89 4.05 -9.15
N LEU A 47 -12.40 2.80 -9.22
CA LEU A 47 -12.60 1.93 -10.40
C LEU A 47 -14.07 1.62 -10.64
N LEU A 48 -14.81 1.23 -9.59
CA LEU A 48 -16.25 0.94 -9.71
C LEU A 48 -17.03 2.19 -10.10
N LYS A 49 -16.72 3.35 -9.52
CA LYS A 49 -17.32 4.63 -9.92
C LYS A 49 -16.99 5.00 -11.37
N GLN A 50 -15.75 4.72 -11.84
CA GLN A 50 -15.40 4.95 -13.24
C GLN A 50 -16.23 4.05 -14.19
N ILE A 51 -16.43 2.78 -13.82
CA ILE A 51 -17.31 1.88 -14.60
C ILE A 51 -18.74 2.40 -14.64
N MET A 52 -19.26 2.94 -13.53
CA MET A 52 -20.60 3.57 -13.52
C MET A 52 -20.65 4.77 -14.46
N LEU A 53 -19.63 5.63 -14.48
CA LEU A 53 -19.56 6.77 -15.41
C LEU A 53 -19.51 6.30 -16.87
N ASP A 54 -18.71 5.28 -17.16
CA ASP A 54 -18.58 4.75 -18.53
C ASP A 54 -19.88 4.09 -19.02
N ASN A 55 -20.68 3.53 -18.10
CA ASN A 55 -21.99 2.95 -18.39
C ASN A 55 -23.15 3.97 -18.31
N ASN A 56 -22.88 5.25 -18.07
CA ASN A 56 -23.89 6.29 -17.82
C ASN A 56 -24.89 5.93 -16.71
N ASP A 57 -24.42 5.24 -15.65
CA ASP A 57 -25.26 4.90 -14.50
C ASP A 57 -25.45 6.13 -13.59
N HIS A 58 -26.60 6.78 -13.73
CA HIS A 58 -26.96 7.97 -12.95
C HIS A 58 -27.05 7.72 -11.43
N SER A 59 -27.09 6.47 -10.98
CA SER A 59 -27.04 6.16 -9.55
C SER A 59 -25.67 6.38 -8.89
N ILE A 60 -24.68 6.83 -9.65
CA ILE A 60 -23.38 7.27 -9.10
C ILE A 60 -23.55 8.48 -8.17
N ILE A 61 -24.57 9.30 -8.35
CA ILE A 61 -24.93 10.36 -7.42
C ILE A 61 -26.04 9.86 -6.49
N ASP A 62 -25.71 9.74 -5.20
CA ASP A 62 -26.65 9.38 -4.14
C ASP A 62 -27.55 10.55 -3.76
N LYS A 63 -26.94 11.74 -3.62
CA LYS A 63 -27.66 12.95 -3.19
C LYS A 63 -27.18 14.17 -3.94
N MET A 64 -28.13 15.04 -4.27
CA MET A 64 -27.88 16.37 -4.81
C MET A 64 -28.51 17.41 -3.90
N LYS A 65 -27.75 18.42 -3.51
CA LYS A 65 -28.29 19.54 -2.71
C LYS A 65 -29.02 20.51 -3.66
N VAL A 66 -30.33 20.57 -3.56
CA VAL A 66 -31.17 21.49 -4.35
C VAL A 66 -31.71 22.56 -3.40
N LYS A 67 -31.22 23.79 -3.51
CA LYS A 67 -31.60 24.93 -2.69
C LYS A 67 -32.07 26.15 -3.51
N SER A 68 -31.83 26.12 -4.82
CA SER A 68 -32.14 27.21 -5.75
C SER A 68 -32.67 26.67 -7.07
N GLU A 69 -33.15 27.54 -7.93
CA GLU A 69 -33.57 27.19 -9.30
C GLU A 69 -32.39 26.69 -10.13
N ASP A 70 -31.18 27.26 -9.93
CA ASP A 70 -29.98 26.82 -10.61
C ASP A 70 -29.59 25.38 -10.19
N ASP A 71 -29.78 25.02 -8.92
CA ASP A 71 -29.54 23.67 -8.44
C ASP A 71 -30.56 22.68 -9.05
N ALA A 72 -31.82 23.11 -9.22
CA ALA A 72 -32.85 22.29 -9.88
C ALA A 72 -32.51 22.09 -11.37
N LEU A 73 -31.98 23.12 -12.03
CA LEU A 73 -31.54 23.04 -13.42
C LEU A 73 -30.30 22.09 -13.53
N LEU A 74 -29.35 22.18 -12.61
CA LEU A 74 -28.24 21.28 -12.55
C LEU A 74 -28.68 19.82 -12.42
N GLN A 75 -29.66 19.55 -11.54
CA GLN A 75 -30.25 18.22 -11.36
C GLN A 75 -30.91 17.73 -12.63
N LEU A 76 -31.69 18.58 -13.29
CA LEU A 76 -32.35 18.26 -14.56
C LEU A 76 -31.34 17.91 -15.66
N ASN A 77 -30.25 18.71 -15.76
CA ASN A 77 -29.18 18.48 -16.72
C ASN A 77 -28.44 17.17 -16.45
N TYR A 78 -28.23 16.84 -15.17
CA TYR A 78 -27.67 15.55 -14.78
C TYR A 78 -28.51 14.38 -15.31
N TYR A 79 -29.80 14.35 -15.03
CA TYR A 79 -30.68 13.25 -15.46
C TYR A 79 -30.90 13.19 -16.97
N LYS A 80 -30.76 14.31 -17.67
CA LYS A 80 -30.89 14.38 -19.14
C LYS A 80 -29.55 14.09 -19.86
N SER A 81 -28.46 14.03 -19.13
CA SER A 81 -27.12 13.83 -19.73
C SER A 81 -27.04 12.45 -20.38
N THR A 82 -26.61 12.41 -21.63
CA THR A 82 -26.32 11.19 -22.37
C THR A 82 -24.89 10.69 -22.16
N SER A 83 -24.03 11.51 -21.54
CA SER A 83 -22.66 11.18 -21.18
C SER A 83 -22.31 11.80 -19.84
N LEU A 84 -22.29 10.98 -18.79
CA LEU A 84 -21.90 11.43 -17.46
C LEU A 84 -20.44 11.89 -17.41
N ASN A 85 -19.55 11.27 -18.17
CA ASN A 85 -18.15 11.71 -18.25
C ASN A 85 -18.05 13.16 -18.74
N GLU A 86 -18.81 13.55 -19.78
CA GLU A 86 -18.81 14.93 -20.29
C GLU A 86 -19.53 15.88 -19.31
N PHE A 87 -20.63 15.45 -18.73
CA PHE A 87 -21.33 16.23 -17.71
C PHE A 87 -20.39 16.62 -16.56
N PHE A 88 -19.72 15.64 -15.95
CA PHE A 88 -18.81 15.93 -14.82
C PHE A 88 -17.58 16.78 -15.22
N LYS A 89 -17.10 16.68 -16.45
CA LYS A 89 -16.02 17.54 -16.94
C LYS A 89 -16.43 19.00 -17.10
N SER A 90 -17.70 19.23 -17.45
CA SER A 90 -18.23 20.58 -17.68
C SER A 90 -18.61 21.32 -16.38
N LEU A 91 -18.65 20.63 -15.23
CA LEU A 91 -19.04 21.23 -13.96
C LEU A 91 -17.98 22.20 -13.41
N SER A 92 -18.46 23.29 -12.85
CA SER A 92 -17.68 24.14 -11.95
C SER A 92 -17.35 23.41 -10.64
N ASP A 93 -16.37 23.90 -9.89
CA ASP A 93 -16.05 23.33 -8.58
C ASP A 93 -17.19 23.52 -7.58
N ASP A 94 -17.91 24.63 -7.67
CA ASP A 94 -19.08 24.90 -6.83
C ASP A 94 -20.21 23.89 -7.10
N ASP A 95 -20.46 23.55 -8.36
CA ASP A 95 -21.47 22.57 -8.73
C ASP A 95 -21.08 21.15 -8.31
N ARG A 96 -19.78 20.79 -8.44
CA ARG A 96 -19.25 19.51 -7.93
C ARG A 96 -19.50 19.35 -6.45
N ASN A 97 -19.32 20.40 -5.65
CA ASN A 97 -19.54 20.38 -4.20
C ASN A 97 -21.02 20.19 -3.79
N LYS A 98 -21.97 20.36 -4.71
CA LYS A 98 -23.39 20.09 -4.49
C LYS A 98 -23.74 18.62 -4.69
N LEU A 99 -22.87 17.86 -5.36
CA LEU A 99 -23.09 16.47 -5.71
C LEU A 99 -22.41 15.54 -4.68
N ARG A 100 -23.17 14.62 -4.11
CA ARG A 100 -22.63 13.56 -3.26
C ARG A 100 -22.68 12.25 -4.01
N SER A 101 -21.52 11.70 -4.30
CA SER A 101 -21.42 10.40 -4.95
C SER A 101 -21.85 9.26 -4.01
N ILE A 102 -22.25 8.15 -4.61
CA ILE A 102 -22.56 6.90 -3.90
C ILE A 102 -21.40 6.50 -2.99
N GLU A 103 -21.71 6.10 -1.76
CA GLU A 103 -20.75 5.58 -0.80
C GLU A 103 -20.34 4.15 -1.14
N PHE A 104 -19.19 3.70 -0.60
CA PHE A 104 -18.67 2.36 -0.86
C PHE A 104 -19.68 1.24 -0.55
N LYS A 105 -20.49 1.42 0.51
CA LYS A 105 -21.57 0.49 0.84
C LYS A 105 -22.56 0.30 -0.33
N GLY A 106 -22.95 1.39 -0.99
CA GLY A 106 -23.82 1.33 -2.17
C GLY A 106 -23.13 0.66 -3.36
N LEU A 107 -21.82 0.85 -3.53
CA LEU A 107 -21.03 0.18 -4.56
C LEU A 107 -20.98 -1.34 -4.33
N ILE A 108 -20.86 -1.80 -3.08
CA ILE A 108 -20.90 -3.22 -2.73
C ILE A 108 -22.20 -3.86 -3.25
N GLU A 109 -23.34 -3.21 -3.02
CA GLU A 109 -24.62 -3.76 -3.47
C GLU A 109 -24.75 -3.86 -5.00
N LYS A 110 -24.12 -2.95 -5.71
CA LYS A 110 -24.13 -2.91 -7.19
C LYS A 110 -22.99 -3.71 -7.82
N SER A 111 -21.94 -4.07 -7.09
CA SER A 111 -20.70 -4.64 -7.63
C SER A 111 -20.92 -5.83 -8.56
N THR A 112 -21.73 -6.81 -8.14
CA THR A 112 -21.99 -8.03 -8.93
C THR A 112 -22.58 -7.72 -10.32
N GLN A 113 -23.46 -6.73 -10.41
CA GLN A 113 -24.03 -6.33 -11.69
C GLN A 113 -23.08 -5.48 -12.52
N LEU A 114 -22.37 -4.55 -11.86
CA LEU A 114 -21.42 -3.64 -12.52
C LEU A 114 -20.29 -4.38 -13.24
N ILE A 115 -19.77 -5.46 -12.64
CA ILE A 115 -18.61 -6.20 -13.15
C ILE A 115 -18.97 -7.63 -13.55
N LYS A 116 -20.23 -7.87 -13.92
CA LYS A 116 -20.75 -9.20 -14.26
C LYS A 116 -19.91 -9.94 -15.31
N SER A 117 -19.41 -9.23 -16.33
CA SER A 117 -18.62 -9.82 -17.41
C SER A 117 -17.33 -10.46 -16.85
N ALA A 118 -16.56 -9.71 -16.06
CA ALA A 118 -15.34 -10.21 -15.44
C ALA A 118 -15.62 -11.35 -14.46
N LEU A 119 -16.67 -11.25 -13.63
CA LEU A 119 -17.05 -12.32 -12.70
C LEU A 119 -17.41 -13.61 -13.44
N THR A 120 -18.14 -13.51 -14.55
CA THR A 120 -18.51 -14.67 -15.37
C THR A 120 -17.27 -15.36 -15.95
N LYS A 121 -16.32 -14.57 -16.46
CA LYS A 121 -15.06 -15.07 -17.02
C LYS A 121 -14.23 -15.85 -16.00
N LEU A 122 -14.22 -15.39 -14.74
CA LEU A 122 -13.51 -16.03 -13.63
C LEU A 122 -14.31 -17.12 -12.92
N ASN A 123 -15.54 -17.42 -13.33
CA ASN A 123 -16.48 -18.30 -12.63
C ASN A 123 -16.73 -17.90 -11.16
N VAL A 124 -16.69 -16.58 -10.88
CA VAL A 124 -16.99 -16.03 -9.56
C VAL A 124 -18.44 -15.55 -9.52
N VAL A 125 -19.18 -15.95 -8.50
CA VAL A 125 -20.61 -15.61 -8.37
C VAL A 125 -20.78 -14.18 -7.86
N SER A 126 -19.98 -13.76 -6.89
CA SER A 126 -20.06 -12.44 -6.26
C SER A 126 -18.77 -12.13 -5.52
N ILE A 127 -18.49 -10.83 -5.33
CA ILE A 127 -17.39 -10.32 -4.49
C ILE A 127 -17.88 -9.47 -3.33
N LYS A 128 -19.17 -9.54 -3.01
CA LYS A 128 -19.78 -8.69 -2.00
C LYS A 128 -19.20 -8.91 -0.60
N GLU A 129 -18.91 -10.14 -0.25
CA GLU A 129 -18.38 -10.47 1.08
C GLU A 129 -16.93 -9.98 1.24
N GLU A 130 -16.10 -10.13 0.20
CA GLU A 130 -14.73 -9.61 0.15
C GLU A 130 -14.72 -8.07 0.27
N LEU A 131 -15.61 -7.40 -0.45
CA LEU A 131 -15.76 -5.94 -0.38
C LEU A 131 -16.28 -5.48 0.99
N LYS A 132 -17.21 -6.19 1.62
CA LYS A 132 -17.65 -5.92 3.00
C LYS A 132 -16.50 -6.07 3.99
N LYS A 133 -15.67 -7.09 3.83
CA LYS A 133 -14.50 -7.32 4.65
C LYS A 133 -13.49 -6.17 4.51
N LEU A 134 -13.19 -5.76 3.28
CA LEU A 134 -12.33 -4.61 3.00
C LEU A 134 -12.88 -3.33 3.64
N GLN A 135 -14.18 -3.05 3.51
CA GLN A 135 -14.83 -1.90 4.15
C GLN A 135 -14.70 -1.95 5.67
N LYS A 136 -14.92 -3.12 6.28
CA LYS A 136 -14.78 -3.29 7.74
C LYS A 136 -13.35 -3.01 8.21
N LEU A 137 -12.34 -3.54 7.53
CA LEU A 137 -10.93 -3.30 7.85
C LEU A 137 -10.58 -1.81 7.73
N ARG A 138 -10.97 -1.16 6.63
CA ARG A 138 -10.75 0.27 6.43
C ARG A 138 -11.43 1.11 7.50
N ASN A 139 -12.66 0.78 7.91
CA ASN A 139 -13.37 1.51 8.96
C ASN A 139 -12.71 1.32 10.34
N ASN A 140 -12.21 0.12 10.63
CA ASN A 140 -11.47 -0.13 11.86
C ASN A 140 -10.19 0.74 11.94
N GLU A 141 -9.50 0.94 10.81
CA GLU A 141 -8.34 1.82 10.73
C GLU A 141 -8.69 3.29 11.09
N THR A 142 -9.81 3.80 10.57
CA THR A 142 -10.14 5.22 10.67
C THR A 142 -10.78 5.62 12.00
N HIS A 143 -11.44 4.68 12.69
CA HIS A 143 -12.26 5.00 13.86
C HIS A 143 -11.73 4.43 15.17
N PHE A 144 -10.82 3.45 15.15
CA PHE A 144 -10.34 2.78 16.35
C PHE A 144 -8.81 2.78 16.39
N TYR A 145 -8.28 3.09 17.58
CA TYR A 145 -6.86 2.94 17.84
C TYR A 145 -6.52 1.45 17.87
N ILE A 146 -5.78 0.99 16.87
CA ILE A 146 -5.32 -0.40 16.79
C ILE A 146 -3.91 -0.45 17.36
N SER A 147 -3.78 -0.96 18.58
CA SER A 147 -2.49 -1.12 19.26
C SER A 147 -1.77 -2.42 18.92
N LYS A 148 -2.38 -3.29 18.10
CA LYS A 148 -1.85 -4.62 17.78
C LYS A 148 -1.17 -4.65 16.42
N ALA A 149 -0.06 -5.39 16.34
CA ALA A 149 0.63 -5.69 15.08
C ALA A 149 -0.25 -6.48 14.09
N ASP A 150 -1.29 -7.16 14.60
CA ASP A 150 -2.19 -8.05 13.84
C ASP A 150 -3.45 -7.33 13.38
N TYR A 151 -3.30 -6.21 12.68
CA TYR A 151 -4.43 -5.50 12.07
C TYR A 151 -5.10 -6.34 10.97
N LEU A 152 -4.30 -7.03 10.18
CA LEU A 152 -4.71 -7.86 9.07
C LEU A 152 -4.36 -9.31 9.42
N SER A 153 -5.35 -10.17 9.60
CA SER A 153 -5.11 -11.59 9.81
C SER A 153 -4.66 -12.27 8.50
N GLU A 154 -4.11 -13.47 8.61
CA GLU A 154 -3.73 -14.29 7.45
C GLU A 154 -4.90 -14.49 6.48
N ASP A 155 -6.06 -14.94 7.01
CA ASP A 155 -7.26 -15.14 6.20
C ASP A 155 -7.73 -13.85 5.54
N ASP A 156 -7.64 -12.70 6.25
CA ASP A 156 -7.99 -11.40 5.69
C ASP A 156 -7.09 -11.04 4.51
N PHE A 157 -5.78 -11.29 4.66
CA PHE A 157 -4.82 -10.98 3.60
C PHE A 157 -5.05 -11.84 2.36
N VAL A 158 -5.28 -13.15 2.55
CA VAL A 158 -5.59 -14.07 1.43
C VAL A 158 -6.87 -13.64 0.71
N VAL A 159 -7.93 -13.29 1.46
CA VAL A 159 -9.19 -12.81 0.88
C VAL A 159 -8.98 -11.52 0.07
N LEU A 160 -8.24 -10.55 0.62
CA LEU A 160 -7.98 -9.29 -0.09
C LEU A 160 -7.05 -9.48 -1.30
N HIS A 161 -6.09 -10.39 -1.23
CA HIS A 161 -5.25 -10.72 -2.37
C HIS A 161 -6.06 -11.37 -3.51
N ASN A 162 -6.96 -12.30 -3.19
CA ASN A 162 -7.88 -12.88 -4.17
C ASN A 162 -8.80 -11.81 -4.77
N LEU A 163 -9.29 -10.87 -3.95
CA LEU A 163 -10.03 -9.72 -4.45
C LEU A 163 -9.20 -8.89 -5.43
N MET A 164 -7.90 -8.67 -5.17
CA MET A 164 -7.01 -7.96 -6.11
C MET A 164 -6.92 -8.69 -7.46
N ILE A 165 -6.83 -10.02 -7.47
CA ILE A 165 -6.82 -10.81 -8.72
C ILE A 165 -8.09 -10.57 -9.53
N ILE A 166 -9.25 -10.59 -8.86
CA ILE A 166 -10.53 -10.31 -9.51
C ILE A 166 -10.59 -8.89 -10.05
N ILE A 167 -10.15 -7.90 -9.26
CA ILE A 167 -10.14 -6.49 -9.69
C ILE A 167 -9.18 -6.27 -10.84
N PHE A 168 -8.04 -6.96 -10.87
CA PHE A 168 -7.13 -6.90 -12.03
C PHE A 168 -7.80 -7.41 -13.30
N GLU A 169 -8.55 -8.52 -13.25
CA GLU A 169 -9.34 -9.01 -14.38
C GLU A 169 -10.43 -7.99 -14.80
N VAL A 170 -11.06 -7.33 -13.82
CA VAL A 170 -12.01 -6.23 -14.10
C VAL A 170 -11.33 -5.10 -14.86
N MET A 171 -10.12 -4.69 -14.45
CA MET A 171 -9.38 -3.64 -15.15
C MET A 171 -9.04 -4.03 -16.61
N GLN A 172 -8.71 -5.29 -16.86
CA GLN A 172 -8.46 -5.80 -18.21
C GLN A 172 -9.75 -5.80 -19.05
N GLU A 173 -10.81 -6.40 -18.54
CA GLU A 173 -12.10 -6.58 -19.24
C GLU A 173 -12.77 -5.23 -19.59
N TYR A 174 -12.66 -4.24 -18.69
CA TYR A 174 -13.25 -2.91 -18.89
C TYR A 174 -12.27 -1.89 -19.51
N HIS A 175 -11.11 -2.36 -20.01
CA HIS A 175 -10.09 -1.52 -20.65
C HIS A 175 -9.69 -0.31 -19.80
N LEU A 176 -9.46 -0.56 -18.49
CA LEU A 176 -9.05 0.45 -17.54
C LEU A 176 -7.53 0.52 -17.37
N LEU A 177 -6.79 -0.48 -17.86
CA LEU A 177 -5.31 -0.44 -17.86
C LEU A 177 -4.80 0.48 -18.97
N PRO A 178 -3.69 1.21 -18.74
CA PRO A 178 -3.06 2.01 -19.77
C PRO A 178 -2.55 1.10 -20.90
N TYR A 179 -2.72 1.55 -22.16
CA TYR A 179 -2.18 0.84 -23.30
C TYR A 179 -0.65 0.92 -23.34
N LEU A 180 -0.03 -0.14 -23.90
CA LEU A 180 1.41 -0.30 -24.08
C LEU A 180 2.10 0.99 -24.57
N GLY A 181 3.10 1.45 -23.83
CA GLY A 181 3.88 2.64 -24.10
C GLY A 181 4.73 3.01 -22.89
N LYS A 182 5.27 4.24 -22.83
CA LYS A 182 6.05 4.71 -21.66
C LYS A 182 5.26 4.61 -20.34
N ALA A 183 3.93 4.75 -20.38
CA ALA A 183 3.06 4.57 -19.22
C ALA A 183 3.01 3.10 -18.74
N TRP A 184 3.24 2.12 -19.61
CA TRP A 184 3.25 0.70 -19.23
C TRP A 184 4.39 0.36 -18.29
N ASP A 185 5.55 1.01 -18.45
CA ASP A 185 6.70 0.77 -17.57
C ASP A 185 6.43 1.21 -16.12
N GLU A 186 5.55 2.19 -15.91
CA GLU A 186 5.10 2.63 -14.59
C GLU A 186 4.13 1.62 -13.94
N TYR A 187 3.41 0.83 -14.75
CA TYR A 187 2.35 -0.07 -14.28
C TYR A 187 2.64 -1.56 -14.52
N LYS A 188 3.77 -1.93 -15.12
CA LYS A 188 4.11 -3.34 -15.40
C LYS A 188 4.17 -4.22 -14.15
N HIS A 189 4.41 -3.62 -12.97
CA HIS A 189 4.36 -4.31 -11.70
C HIS A 189 2.94 -4.78 -11.33
N LEU A 190 1.89 -4.32 -12.02
CA LEU A 190 0.52 -4.80 -11.86
C LEU A 190 0.36 -6.28 -12.27
N GLU A 191 1.21 -6.78 -13.16
CA GLU A 191 1.22 -8.20 -13.55
C GLU A 191 1.66 -9.14 -12.42
N PHE A 192 2.35 -8.62 -11.41
CA PHE A 192 2.90 -9.41 -10.30
C PHE A 192 1.83 -9.99 -9.35
N ILE A 193 0.57 -9.57 -9.49
CA ILE A 193 -0.53 -9.97 -8.61
C ILE A 193 -1.00 -11.41 -8.87
N THR A 194 -0.70 -11.98 -10.01
CA THR A 194 -1.24 -13.29 -10.43
C THR A 194 -0.65 -14.49 -9.68
N THR A 195 0.37 -14.30 -8.84
CA THR A 195 0.96 -15.40 -8.06
C THR A 195 0.12 -15.63 -6.80
N PRO A 196 -0.51 -16.79 -6.62
CA PRO A 196 -1.27 -17.10 -5.42
C PRO A 196 -0.42 -16.99 -4.15
N ILE A 197 -1.01 -16.47 -3.09
CA ILE A 197 -0.43 -16.52 -1.75
C ILE A 197 -0.94 -17.78 -1.07
N ASN A 198 -0.05 -18.50 -0.40
CA ASN A 198 -0.46 -19.52 0.56
C ASN A 198 -0.40 -18.95 1.99
N SER A 199 -1.13 -19.59 2.89
CA SER A 199 -1.21 -19.21 4.31
C SER A 199 0.15 -19.19 5.00
N PHE A 200 1.02 -20.13 4.66
CA PHE A 200 2.39 -20.20 5.19
C PHE A 200 3.20 -18.93 4.88
N SER A 201 3.04 -18.34 3.70
CA SER A 201 3.74 -17.13 3.31
C SER A 201 3.37 -15.94 4.19
N TYR A 202 2.10 -15.84 4.60
CA TYR A 202 1.65 -14.74 5.44
C TYR A 202 2.14 -14.87 6.90
N CYS A 203 2.02 -16.05 7.51
CA CYS A 203 2.57 -16.30 8.85
C CYS A 203 4.07 -16.00 8.91
N SER A 204 4.81 -16.44 7.89
CA SER A 204 6.23 -16.12 7.74
C SER A 204 6.45 -14.60 7.61
N ALA A 205 5.61 -13.90 6.86
CA ALA A 205 5.70 -12.46 6.69
C ALA A 205 5.46 -11.69 8.00
N VAL A 206 4.44 -12.09 8.78
CA VAL A 206 4.17 -11.49 10.09
C VAL A 206 5.35 -11.71 11.04
N ARG A 207 5.88 -12.94 11.13
CA ARG A 207 7.04 -13.26 11.95
C ARG A 207 8.26 -12.43 11.52
N SER A 208 8.55 -12.36 10.24
CA SER A 208 9.64 -11.57 9.68
C SER A 208 9.51 -10.08 10.02
N SER A 209 8.28 -9.54 9.99
CA SER A 209 8.01 -8.16 10.37
C SER A 209 8.28 -7.89 11.86
N LEU A 210 7.93 -8.83 12.73
CA LEU A 210 8.22 -8.72 14.17
C LEU A 210 9.73 -8.76 14.42
N ILE A 211 10.46 -9.61 13.71
CA ILE A 211 11.92 -9.68 13.75
C ILE A 211 12.54 -8.37 13.24
N ALA A 212 12.10 -7.86 12.08
CA ALA A 212 12.58 -6.60 11.53
C ALA A 212 12.38 -5.43 12.49
N LYS A 213 11.24 -5.39 13.18
CA LYS A 213 10.97 -4.39 14.22
C LYS A 213 11.89 -4.55 15.42
N SER A 214 12.19 -5.78 15.84
CA SER A 214 13.16 -6.05 16.91
C SER A 214 14.55 -5.57 16.52
N VAL A 215 15.01 -5.89 15.31
CA VAL A 215 16.29 -5.43 14.75
C VAL A 215 16.36 -3.90 14.73
N SER A 216 15.31 -3.23 14.24
CA SER A 216 15.23 -1.77 14.21
C SER A 216 15.31 -1.16 15.60
N ASN A 217 14.58 -1.70 16.57
CA ASN A 217 14.58 -1.18 17.95
C ASN A 217 15.95 -1.33 18.62
N THR A 218 16.70 -2.38 18.29
CA THR A 218 17.99 -2.70 18.92
C THR A 218 19.15 -1.97 18.24
N LEU A 219 19.17 -1.88 16.91
CA LEU A 219 20.33 -1.39 16.16
C LEU A 219 20.19 0.05 15.65
N SER A 220 18.98 0.58 15.45
CA SER A 220 18.82 1.94 14.90
C SER A 220 19.41 2.99 15.86
N GLY A 221 20.24 3.87 15.33
CA GLY A 221 20.95 4.89 16.11
C GLY A 221 22.18 4.37 16.85
N LYS A 222 22.56 3.09 16.68
CA LYS A 222 23.76 2.52 17.27
C LYS A 222 24.96 2.70 16.34
N GLN A 223 26.13 2.85 16.95
CA GLN A 223 27.39 2.87 16.23
C GLN A 223 27.70 1.47 15.68
N LEU A 224 28.20 1.40 14.46
CA LEU A 224 28.63 0.15 13.86
C LEU A 224 29.95 -0.31 14.53
N PHE A 225 29.96 -1.44 15.22
CA PHE A 225 31.12 -1.94 15.96
C PHE A 225 32.20 -2.52 15.06
N CYS A 226 31.82 -3.17 13.98
CA CYS A 226 32.75 -3.65 12.97
C CYS A 226 32.71 -2.71 11.78
N TYR A 227 33.86 -2.41 11.18
CA TYR A 227 33.93 -1.64 9.93
C TYR A 227 33.33 -2.38 8.73
N SER A 228 32.57 -3.42 9.00
CA SER A 228 31.85 -4.25 8.05
C SER A 228 30.35 -4.08 8.22
N ASP A 229 29.71 -3.71 7.13
CA ASP A 229 28.24 -3.63 7.03
C ASP A 229 27.61 -4.96 6.57
N GLU A 230 28.38 -6.05 6.63
CA GLU A 230 27.90 -7.37 6.24
C GLU A 230 26.74 -7.85 7.14
N PRO A 231 25.74 -8.53 6.60
CA PRO A 231 24.59 -8.97 7.37
C PRO A 231 24.94 -9.84 8.58
N PHE A 232 26.03 -10.60 8.48
CA PHE A 232 26.48 -11.46 9.58
C PHE A 232 26.98 -10.63 10.77
N ASP A 233 27.80 -9.62 10.52
CA ASP A 233 28.37 -8.76 11.57
C ASP A 233 27.29 -7.93 12.26
N LEU A 234 26.30 -7.46 11.49
CA LEU A 234 25.12 -6.78 12.04
C LEU A 234 24.24 -7.72 12.89
N ALA A 235 24.17 -9.00 12.52
CA ALA A 235 23.45 -9.99 13.34
C ALA A 235 24.19 -10.30 14.64
N GLU A 236 25.53 -10.37 14.63
CA GLU A 236 26.33 -10.48 15.85
C GLU A 236 26.13 -9.26 16.74
N GLN A 237 26.26 -8.05 16.18
CA GLN A 237 26.03 -6.80 16.92
C GLN A 237 24.64 -6.73 17.56
N TYR A 238 23.58 -7.22 16.89
CA TYR A 238 22.24 -7.29 17.47
C TYR A 238 22.22 -8.09 18.77
N PHE A 239 22.90 -9.23 18.84
CA PHE A 239 22.96 -10.05 20.04
C PHE A 239 23.84 -9.45 21.12
N ASP A 240 24.92 -8.79 20.74
CA ASP A 240 25.83 -8.10 21.68
C ASP A 240 25.11 -6.93 22.36
N GLU A 241 24.36 -6.10 21.61
CA GLU A 241 23.54 -5.02 22.16
C GLU A 241 22.48 -5.53 23.14
N LEU A 242 21.83 -6.67 22.84
CA LEU A 242 20.87 -7.29 23.79
C LEU A 242 21.58 -7.81 25.04
N ASN A 243 22.74 -8.43 24.91
CA ASN A 243 23.51 -8.93 26.05
C ASN A 243 23.96 -7.78 26.95
N GLU A 244 24.41 -6.66 26.40
CA GLU A 244 24.78 -5.46 27.14
C GLU A 244 23.58 -4.86 27.91
N ALA A 245 22.38 -4.92 27.30
CA ALA A 245 21.14 -4.50 27.93
C ALA A 245 20.58 -5.51 28.95
N ASN A 246 21.21 -6.67 29.12
CA ASN A 246 20.69 -7.83 29.89
C ASN A 246 19.31 -8.32 29.38
N GLU A 247 19.06 -8.21 28.09
CA GLU A 247 17.86 -8.69 27.43
C GLU A 247 18.12 -10.01 26.69
N GLN A 248 17.07 -10.81 26.48
CA GLN A 248 17.15 -12.04 25.72
C GLN A 248 16.35 -11.90 24.42
N SER A 249 16.96 -12.35 23.33
CA SER A 249 16.25 -12.44 22.05
C SER A 249 15.23 -13.58 22.06
N ASN A 250 14.05 -13.30 21.55
CA ASN A 250 13.02 -14.31 21.25
C ASN A 250 13.27 -14.99 19.87
N TYR A 251 14.33 -14.64 19.18
CA TYR A 251 14.65 -15.07 17.82
C TYR A 251 16.02 -15.71 17.76
N THR A 252 16.19 -16.66 16.87
CA THR A 252 17.47 -17.34 16.63
C THR A 252 18.39 -16.46 15.76
N PHE A 253 19.70 -16.72 15.85
CA PHE A 253 20.70 -16.02 15.01
C PHE A 253 20.37 -16.11 13.52
N ASN A 254 19.99 -17.29 13.02
CA ASN A 254 19.64 -17.49 11.61
C ASN A 254 18.39 -16.68 11.18
N GLU A 255 17.42 -16.51 12.05
CA GLU A 255 16.25 -15.67 11.78
C GLU A 255 16.63 -14.19 11.68
N ILE A 256 17.44 -13.71 12.62
CA ILE A 256 17.95 -12.32 12.60
C ILE A 256 18.82 -12.09 11.36
N LEU A 257 19.77 -12.96 11.07
CA LEU A 257 20.64 -12.88 9.89
C LEU A 257 19.83 -12.84 8.58
N SER A 258 18.83 -13.72 8.46
CA SER A 258 17.96 -13.76 7.27
C SER A 258 17.19 -12.45 7.08
N ILE A 259 16.66 -11.86 8.15
CA ILE A 259 15.93 -10.61 8.10
C ILE A 259 16.85 -9.41 7.82
N ILE A 260 18.01 -9.32 8.44
CA ILE A 260 19.00 -8.28 8.15
C ILE A 260 19.45 -8.33 6.69
N THR A 261 19.72 -9.54 6.16
CA THR A 261 20.08 -9.73 4.74
C THR A 261 18.97 -9.18 3.82
N MET A 262 17.72 -9.47 4.15
CA MET A 262 16.57 -8.97 3.40
C MET A 262 16.42 -7.45 3.53
N MET A 263 16.55 -6.88 4.73
CA MET A 263 16.48 -5.45 4.99
C MET A 263 17.56 -4.67 4.24
N LYS A 264 18.79 -5.18 4.18
CA LYS A 264 19.86 -4.61 3.34
C LYS A 264 19.52 -4.68 1.85
N HIS A 265 19.05 -5.84 1.37
CA HIS A 265 18.65 -6.01 -0.03
C HIS A 265 17.59 -5.01 -0.47
N TYR A 266 16.64 -4.66 0.41
CA TYR A 266 15.58 -3.69 0.13
C TYR A 266 15.96 -2.25 0.51
N GLY A 267 17.17 -2.00 0.98
CA GLY A 267 17.66 -0.67 1.33
C GLY A 267 16.97 -0.06 2.57
N THR A 268 16.42 -0.89 3.46
CA THR A 268 15.83 -0.43 4.74
C THR A 268 16.87 -0.21 5.82
N ILE A 269 18.11 -0.73 5.65
CA ILE A 269 19.27 -0.44 6.48
C ILE A 269 20.20 0.45 5.68
N SER A 270 20.58 1.58 6.24
CA SER A 270 21.56 2.54 5.74
C SER A 270 22.52 2.94 6.84
N PHE A 271 23.59 3.66 6.47
CA PHE A 271 24.60 4.08 7.41
C PHE A 271 24.87 5.56 7.25
N ILE A 272 24.81 6.30 8.36
CA ILE A 272 25.13 7.72 8.43
C ILE A 272 26.56 7.84 8.95
N SER A 273 27.46 8.49 8.19
CA SER A 273 28.84 8.73 8.60
C SER A 273 28.92 10.06 9.35
N GLU A 274 29.32 10.02 10.61
CA GLU A 274 29.60 11.20 11.42
C GLU A 274 31.09 11.36 11.64
N GLN A 275 31.61 12.55 11.41
CA GLN A 275 33.01 12.87 11.65
C GLN A 275 33.23 13.07 13.15
N VAL A 276 34.07 12.25 13.76
CA VAL A 276 34.37 12.28 15.22
C VAL A 276 35.67 12.94 15.56
N SER A 277 36.60 13.08 14.61
CA SER A 277 37.80 13.85 14.77
C SER A 277 38.16 14.64 13.53
N ASP A 278 38.76 15.81 13.75
CA ASP A 278 39.32 16.60 12.67
C ASP A 278 40.67 16.00 12.20
N GLU A 279 41.10 16.43 11.02
CA GLU A 279 42.45 16.13 10.54
C GLU A 279 43.47 16.74 11.50
N ILE A 280 44.42 15.94 11.95
CA ILE A 280 45.47 16.38 12.89
C ILE A 280 46.81 16.38 12.17
N GLU A 281 47.44 17.55 12.10
CA GLU A 281 48.83 17.70 11.63
C GLU A 281 49.76 17.46 12.80
N LEU A 282 50.66 16.46 12.67
CA LEU A 282 51.67 16.14 13.66
C LEU A 282 52.87 17.06 13.50
N ASP A 283 53.61 17.30 14.58
CA ASP A 283 54.87 18.07 14.57
C ASP A 283 55.94 17.51 13.59
N THR A 284 55.73 16.29 13.10
CA THR A 284 56.58 15.65 12.08
C THR A 284 56.19 16.03 10.65
N GLY A 285 55.12 16.81 10.43
CA GLY A 285 54.56 17.13 9.12
C GLY A 285 53.71 16.01 8.51
N GLU A 286 53.46 14.98 9.27
CA GLU A 286 52.49 13.92 8.88
C GLU A 286 51.07 14.34 9.31
N THR A 287 50.07 14.02 8.49
CA THR A 287 48.67 14.26 8.80
C THR A 287 47.97 12.98 9.16
N ILE A 288 47.23 12.97 10.27
CA ILE A 288 46.26 11.92 10.61
C ILE A 288 44.94 12.32 9.96
N PRO A 289 44.38 11.49 9.07
CA PRO A 289 43.12 11.81 8.42
C PRO A 289 41.99 11.85 9.43
N PRO A 290 40.88 12.60 9.14
CA PRO A 290 39.72 12.64 9.99
C PRO A 290 39.12 11.24 10.16
N GLN A 291 38.69 10.96 11.38
CA GLN A 291 38.03 9.69 11.68
C GLN A 291 36.52 9.85 11.58
N TYR A 292 35.84 8.82 11.07
CA TYR A 292 34.42 8.74 10.91
C TYR A 292 33.86 7.55 11.66
N GLU A 293 32.75 7.77 12.35
CA GLU A 293 31.92 6.69 12.89
C GLU A 293 30.72 6.49 11.97
N HIS A 294 30.29 5.24 11.85
CA HIS A 294 29.11 4.88 11.06
C HIS A 294 27.99 4.52 12.01
N ILE A 295 26.89 5.27 11.90
CA ILE A 295 25.68 5.05 12.69
C ILE A 295 24.66 4.30 11.83
N ILE A 296 24.10 3.25 12.38
CA ILE A 296 23.09 2.42 11.72
C ILE A 296 21.75 3.17 11.69
N ASP A 297 21.21 3.41 10.52
CA ASP A 297 19.89 4.00 10.31
C ASP A 297 18.96 2.96 9.69
N ILE A 298 17.82 2.72 10.33
CA ILE A 298 16.84 1.72 9.89
C ILE A 298 15.47 2.37 9.70
N THR A 299 15.01 2.41 8.46
CA THR A 299 13.70 2.92 8.08
C THR A 299 12.76 1.77 7.69
N LEU A 300 11.80 1.44 8.57
CA LEU A 300 10.78 0.38 8.37
C LEU A 300 9.48 0.91 7.79
#